data_213a5fde8749b1180a80c4993e7013ff
#
_entry.id   213a5fde8749b1180a80c4993e7013ff
#
_cell.length_a   1.000
_cell.length_b   1.000
_cell.length_c   1.000
_cell.angle_alpha   90.00
_cell.angle_beta   90.00
_cell.angle_gamma   90.00
#
_symmetry.space_group_name_H-M   'P 1'
#
loop_
_entity.id
_entity.type
_entity.pdbx_description
1 polymer ?
#
loop_
_entity_poly.entity_id
_entity_poly.type
_entity_poly.pdbx_seq_one_letter_code
_entity_poly.pdbx_strand_id
1 'polypeptide(L)' 'MSISFQPEEIERLRARLRKMSDAELQQFGKAVRFMCRDENPRETFLTQLKEAQDEWWRRHPKVAK' A
#
# COMPACT_ATOMS: atom_id res chain seq x y z
N MET A 1 8.00 -4.64 -21.61
CA MET A 1 6.62 -4.22 -21.35
C MET A 1 6.41 -4.02 -19.87
N SER A 2 5.99 -2.87 -19.50
CA SER A 2 5.81 -2.57 -18.11
C SER A 2 4.46 -3.10 -17.64
N ILE A 3 4.47 -3.71 -16.46
CA ILE A 3 3.26 -4.21 -15.87
C ILE A 3 2.83 -3.20 -14.84
N SER A 4 1.74 -2.54 -15.11
CA SER A 4 1.21 -1.59 -14.15
C SER A 4 -0.18 -2.06 -13.75
N PHE A 5 -0.58 -1.63 -12.57
CA PHE A 5 -1.90 -1.95 -12.09
C PHE A 5 -2.95 -1.31 -12.99
N GLN A 6 -3.96 -2.08 -13.33
CA GLN A 6 -5.12 -1.52 -13.97
C GLN A 6 -5.87 -0.66 -12.95
N PRO A 7 -6.60 0.37 -13.42
CA PRO A 7 -7.36 1.18 -12.47
C PRO A 7 -8.31 0.35 -11.62
N GLU A 8 -8.87 -0.71 -12.20
CA GLU A 8 -9.77 -1.57 -11.46
C GLU A 8 -9.05 -2.30 -10.33
N GLU A 9 -7.83 -2.73 -10.60
CA GLU A 9 -7.05 -3.44 -9.60
C GLU A 9 -6.69 -2.52 -8.45
N ILE A 10 -6.35 -1.27 -8.78
CA ILE A 10 -6.01 -0.31 -7.76
C ILE A 10 -7.24 -0.03 -6.88
N GLU A 11 -8.40 0.09 -7.49
CA GLU A 11 -9.61 0.33 -6.72
C GLU A 11 -9.94 -0.84 -5.81
N ARG A 12 -9.73 -2.06 -6.29
CA ARG A 12 -9.95 -3.23 -5.45
C ARG A 12 -8.97 -3.24 -4.29
N LEU A 13 -7.73 -2.91 -4.56
CA LEU A 13 -6.74 -2.84 -3.50
C LEU A 13 -7.14 -1.82 -2.45
N ARG A 14 -7.56 -0.65 -2.89
CA ARG A 14 -7.98 0.39 -1.97
C ARG A 14 -9.17 -0.05 -1.14
N ALA A 15 -10.12 -0.75 -1.77
CA ALA A 15 -11.27 -1.24 -1.04
C ALA A 15 -10.86 -2.24 0.03
N ARG A 16 -9.92 -3.12 -0.30
CA ARG A 16 -9.41 -4.07 0.66
C ARG A 16 -8.73 -3.37 1.83
N LEU A 17 -7.91 -2.37 1.51
CA LEU A 17 -7.20 -1.64 2.55
C LEU A 17 -8.16 -0.93 3.49
N ARG A 18 -9.24 -0.39 2.93
CA ARG A 18 -10.22 0.29 3.76
C ARG A 18 -10.90 -0.63 4.75
N LYS A 19 -11.05 -1.90 4.38
CA LYS A 19 -11.69 -2.88 5.26
C LYS A 19 -10.75 -3.41 6.33
N MET A 20 -9.47 -3.18 6.19
CA MET A 20 -8.51 -3.63 7.17
C MET A 20 -8.55 -2.77 8.41
N SER A 21 -8.35 -3.40 9.56
CA SER A 21 -8.15 -2.63 10.77
C SER A 21 -6.78 -1.97 10.73
N ASP A 22 -6.55 -1.04 11.67
CA ASP A 22 -5.25 -0.38 11.73
C ASP A 22 -4.13 -1.40 11.91
N ALA A 23 -4.35 -2.38 12.77
CA ALA A 23 -3.33 -3.41 13.00
C ALA A 23 -3.06 -4.20 11.74
N GLU A 24 -4.12 -4.58 11.04
CA GLU A 24 -3.97 -5.34 9.81
C GLU A 24 -3.25 -4.50 8.75
N LEU A 25 -3.61 -3.24 8.68
CA LEU A 25 -2.99 -2.34 7.71
C LEU A 25 -1.50 -2.18 7.99
N GLN A 26 -1.15 -2.06 9.25
CA GLN A 26 0.25 -1.97 9.63
C GLN A 26 1.01 -3.22 9.25
N GLN A 27 0.42 -4.38 9.51
CA GLN A 27 1.08 -5.63 9.15
C GLN A 27 1.23 -5.76 7.65
N PHE A 28 0.21 -5.36 6.92
CA PHE A 28 0.29 -5.39 5.47
C PHE A 28 1.42 -4.49 4.99
N GLY A 29 1.50 -3.29 5.54
CA GLY A 29 2.55 -2.36 5.14
C GLY A 29 3.93 -2.88 5.47
N LYS A 30 4.09 -3.49 6.64
CA LYS A 30 5.37 -4.04 7.02
C LYS A 30 5.78 -5.18 6.10
N ALA A 31 4.83 -6.05 5.77
CA ALA A 31 5.13 -7.17 4.89
C ALA A 31 5.56 -6.68 3.51
N VAL A 32 4.84 -5.71 2.97
CA VAL A 32 5.17 -5.19 1.66
C VAL A 32 6.50 -4.46 1.70
N ARG A 33 6.74 -3.71 2.78
CA ARG A 33 8.01 -3.01 2.93
C ARG A 33 9.17 -4.00 2.99
N PHE A 34 8.96 -5.11 3.67
CA PHE A 34 9.99 -6.13 3.75
C PHE A 34 10.30 -6.65 2.36
N MET A 35 9.29 -6.88 1.55
CA MET A 35 9.50 -7.35 0.19
C MET A 35 10.19 -6.31 -0.67
N CYS A 36 9.98 -5.03 -0.37
CA CYS A 36 10.61 -3.96 -1.15
C CYS A 36 12.06 -3.73 -0.77
N ARG A 37 12.57 -4.47 0.19
CA ARG A 37 13.98 -4.32 0.57
C ARG A 37 14.92 -5.02 -0.40
N ASP A 38 14.37 -5.85 -1.27
CA ASP A 38 15.21 -6.49 -2.28
C ASP A 38 15.82 -5.46 -3.20
N GLU A 39 16.90 -5.85 -3.85
CA GLU A 39 17.59 -4.94 -4.75
C GLU A 39 16.69 -4.49 -5.89
N ASN A 40 15.82 -5.37 -6.33
CA ASN A 40 14.93 -5.06 -7.44
C ASN A 40 13.51 -5.32 -7.03
N PRO A 41 12.92 -4.42 -6.24
CA PRO A 41 11.53 -4.61 -5.84
C PRO A 41 10.63 -4.46 -7.06
N ARG A 42 9.63 -5.30 -7.12
CA ARG A 42 8.69 -5.24 -8.21
C ARG A 42 7.79 -4.02 -8.07
N GLU A 43 7.43 -3.45 -9.21
CA GLU A 43 6.52 -2.33 -9.21
C GLU A 43 5.24 -2.62 -8.44
N THR A 44 4.78 -3.85 -8.54
CA THR A 44 3.58 -4.26 -7.83
C THR A 44 3.70 -4.00 -6.34
N PHE A 45 4.83 -4.40 -5.77
CA PHE A 45 5.03 -4.19 -4.34
C PHE A 45 5.15 -2.72 -3.99
N LEU A 46 5.80 -1.96 -4.85
CA LEU A 46 5.93 -0.52 -4.61
C LEU A 46 4.56 0.16 -4.63
N THR A 47 3.73 -0.23 -5.58
CA THR A 47 2.39 0.31 -5.66
C THR A 47 1.57 -0.05 -4.43
N GLN A 48 1.67 -1.31 -4.00
CA GLN A 48 0.94 -1.73 -2.82
C GLN A 48 1.40 -0.98 -1.58
N LEU A 49 2.70 -0.77 -1.46
CA LEU A 49 3.22 -0.03 -0.32
C LEU A 49 2.70 1.40 -0.32
N LYS A 50 2.73 2.03 -1.47
CA LYS A 50 2.26 3.39 -1.57
C LYS A 50 0.79 3.50 -1.20
N GLU A 51 -0.03 2.58 -1.73
CA GLU A 51 -1.45 2.63 -1.43
C GLU A 51 -1.72 2.37 0.05
N ALA A 52 -0.95 1.47 0.65
CA ALA A 52 -1.11 1.22 2.08
C ALA A 52 -0.73 2.46 2.89
N GLN A 53 0.34 3.12 2.51
CA GLN A 53 0.74 4.34 3.20
C GLN A 53 -0.30 5.44 3.03
N ASP A 54 -0.84 5.56 1.84
CA ASP A 54 -1.87 6.56 1.60
C ASP A 54 -3.10 6.30 2.46
N GLU A 55 -3.49 5.04 2.57
CA GLU A 55 -4.64 4.71 3.40
C GLU A 55 -4.36 5.01 4.86
N TRP A 56 -3.16 4.69 5.31
CA TRP A 56 -2.77 4.97 6.69
C TRP A 56 -2.86 6.46 6.99
N TRP A 57 -2.29 7.27 6.10
CA TRP A 57 -2.29 8.71 6.31
C TRP A 57 -3.69 9.30 6.20
N ARG A 58 -4.54 8.69 5.37
CA ARG A 58 -5.91 9.15 5.28
C ARG A 58 -6.63 8.95 6.61
N ARG A 59 -6.33 7.85 7.28
CA ARG A 59 -6.93 7.57 8.59
C ARG A 59 -6.32 8.40 9.71
N HIS A 60 -5.05 8.68 9.60
CA HIS A 60 -4.30 9.38 10.64
C HIS A 60 -3.60 10.58 10.04
N PRO A 61 -4.36 11.58 9.61
CA PRO A 61 -3.74 12.76 9.02
C PRO A 61 -2.89 13.45 10.06
N LYS A 62 -1.63 13.58 9.77
CA LYS A 62 -0.75 14.32 10.64
C LYS A 62 -0.93 15.78 10.33
N VAL A 63 -1.51 16.45 11.22
CA VAL A 63 -1.66 17.88 11.10
C VAL A 63 -0.35 18.48 11.50
N ALA A 64 0.55 18.51 10.63
CA ALA A 64 1.79 19.12 10.97
C ALA A 64 1.64 20.59 10.90
N LYS A 65 1.66 20.72 10.93
CA LYS A 65 1.72 21.75 10.63
C LYS A 65 1.59 22.37 10.70
#